data_c14235fcdc043f8f61c8f5e352f0015f
#
_entry.id   c14235fcdc043f8f61c8f5e352f0015f
#
_cell.length_a   1.000
_cell.length_b   1.000
_cell.length_c   1.000
_cell.angle_alpha   90.00
_cell.angle_beta   90.00
_cell.angle_gamma   90.00
#
_symmetry.space_group_name_H-M   'P 1'
#
loop_
_entity.id
_entity.type
_entity.pdbx_description
1 polymer ?
#
loop_
_entity_poly.entity_id
_entity_poly.type
_entity_poly.pdbx_seq_one_letter_code
_entity_poly.pdbx_strand_id
1 'polypeptide(L)'
;MVGQIYEKISIFAPLTRKATIFYMKKILFTLAVAVLALASCGSKDIIEERFLASATPDVMLYSIDENGAVSEAQTFVRGRKVKANYGKGVKVEKQKYYPIEITRKQYFYAKEQSLVATPKEVVKEQTIWVRTPASIITDRETSLIGGQAQKGEQLVVLDFDSLRADGRVNRYKIKQGKLEGYVYGKYLVFDKAEAEKRYKAEQYDKVHKAIKNTFGGGEAFGCDFYPTERVEFADNKMPEACYSLYLNISPSVIGNIEKYIDFAKQTKINTFVIDIKDNECPGYKAEAMQKYSPTNYRYAGKNKEAMYKSAVKRLHEEGFYVVGRITCFKDSHLVKDHPQVAITEKATGMPFKHNKAYWPSPYDRQVWQFNVELAKEAVRKFGFNEINFDYVRFPDRMTKVEKLIDYHNKYNESKVQAIQRFVQYACDEIHAEGAYVSVDVFGEAANPGYTTAYGQYWPAISNICDAICGMPYPDHFSNGYYGIKKPWNHPYEILKAWGERVQGRQAVTPTPAAVRTWIQAYPVMRHVDKNGLRYDAEDVEKEIRGLYDAGLTGGYTTWHSGSNLEKYKAQKGAFCIDYLKEWKRSNKVQ
;
A
#
# COMPACT_ATOMS: atom_id res chain seq x y z
N MET A 1 -12.81 29.61 34.88
CA MET A 1 -13.03 29.09 33.52
C MET A 1 -12.96 30.22 32.46
N VAL A 2 -12.10 31.22 32.66
CA VAL A 2 -11.88 32.36 31.75
C VAL A 2 -10.38 32.52 31.39
N GLY A 3 -9.50 31.73 32.03
CA GLY A 3 -8.05 31.84 31.86
C GLY A 3 -7.42 30.98 30.76
N GLN A 4 -8.16 30.03 30.13
CA GLN A 4 -7.60 29.09 29.13
C GLN A 4 -7.90 29.47 27.69
N ILE A 5 -8.63 30.54 27.40
CA ILE A 5 -8.97 30.97 26.05
C ILE A 5 -7.94 31.95 25.48
N TYR A 6 -7.13 32.59 26.34
CA TYR A 6 -6.14 33.60 25.88
C TYR A 6 -4.81 33.01 25.40
N GLU A 7 -4.44 31.80 25.77
CA GLU A 7 -3.19 31.18 25.29
C GLU A 7 -3.26 30.59 23.86
N LYS A 8 -4.48 30.31 23.34
CA LYS A 8 -4.63 29.80 21.98
C LYS A 8 -4.65 30.86 20.88
N ILE A 9 -4.76 32.15 21.23
CA ILE A 9 -4.81 33.24 20.22
C ILE A 9 -3.42 33.84 19.97
N SER A 10 -2.43 33.64 20.86
CA SER A 10 -1.08 34.18 20.66
C SER A 10 -0.19 33.39 19.69
N ILE A 11 -0.58 32.17 19.32
CA ILE A 11 0.21 31.31 18.40
C ILE A 11 -0.04 31.65 16.92
N PHE A 12 -1.16 32.33 16.58
CA PHE A 12 -1.49 32.71 15.22
C PHE A 12 -1.03 34.13 14.80
N ALA A 13 -0.63 34.96 15.70
CA ALA A 13 -0.21 36.32 15.42
C ALA A 13 1.10 36.46 14.60
N PRO A 14 2.11 35.56 14.71
CA PRO A 14 3.33 35.67 13.91
C PRO A 14 3.14 35.23 12.44
N LEU A 15 2.18 34.35 12.16
CA LEU A 15 1.94 33.83 10.80
C LEU A 15 1.20 34.84 9.91
N THR A 16 0.27 35.61 10.47
CA THR A 16 -0.48 36.65 9.74
C THR A 16 0.41 37.84 9.37
N ARG A 17 1.34 38.23 10.22
CA ARG A 17 2.29 39.32 9.95
C ARG A 17 3.30 38.95 8.83
N LYS A 18 3.79 37.73 8.81
CA LYS A 18 4.66 37.23 7.73
C LYS A 18 3.90 37.08 6.40
N ALA A 19 2.65 36.61 6.44
CA ALA A 19 1.80 36.51 5.25
C ALA A 19 1.46 37.90 4.68
N THR A 20 1.15 38.87 5.53
CA THR A 20 0.83 40.25 5.10
C THR A 20 2.07 40.95 4.52
N ILE A 21 3.24 40.79 5.10
CA ILE A 21 4.51 41.31 4.57
C ILE A 21 4.87 40.62 3.26
N PHE A 22 4.58 39.33 3.12
CA PHE A 22 4.81 38.58 1.89
C PHE A 22 3.85 39.03 0.76
N TYR A 23 2.59 39.30 1.07
CA TYR A 23 1.62 39.85 0.11
C TYR A 23 1.92 41.30 -0.28
N MET A 24 2.29 42.15 0.65
CA MET A 24 2.69 43.54 0.35
C MET A 24 3.99 43.61 -0.48
N LYS A 25 4.98 42.75 -0.20
CA LYS A 25 6.16 42.61 -1.06
C LYS A 25 5.79 42.09 -2.46
N LYS A 26 4.79 41.20 -2.59
CA LYS A 26 4.29 40.75 -3.89
C LYS A 26 3.65 41.87 -4.71
N ILE A 27 2.86 42.76 -4.10
CA ILE A 27 2.17 43.85 -4.79
C ILE A 27 3.17 44.94 -5.23
N LEU A 28 4.13 45.31 -4.41
CA LEU A 28 5.21 46.23 -4.79
C LEU A 28 6.11 45.66 -5.89
N PHE A 29 6.34 44.36 -5.87
CA PHE A 29 7.15 43.64 -6.84
C PHE A 29 6.48 43.55 -8.23
N THR A 30 5.15 43.42 -8.27
CA THR A 30 4.39 43.40 -9.53
C THR A 30 4.42 44.75 -10.27
N LEU A 31 4.53 45.87 -9.54
CA LEU A 31 4.66 47.21 -10.12
C LEU A 31 6.07 47.49 -10.66
N ALA A 32 7.13 47.01 -10.02
CA ALA A 32 8.52 47.23 -10.46
C ALA A 32 8.86 46.44 -11.74
N VAL A 33 8.33 45.20 -11.87
CA VAL A 33 8.52 44.38 -13.08
C VAL A 33 7.81 44.95 -14.32
N ALA A 34 6.71 45.68 -14.13
CA ALA A 34 6.00 46.32 -15.23
C ALA A 34 6.77 47.51 -15.87
N VAL A 35 7.68 48.15 -15.11
CA VAL A 35 8.49 49.28 -15.58
C VAL A 35 9.70 48.84 -16.42
N LEU A 36 10.31 47.71 -16.08
CA LEU A 36 11.45 47.16 -16.82
C LEU A 36 11.10 46.64 -18.23
N ALA A 37 9.84 46.29 -18.46
CA ALA A 37 9.37 45.88 -19.80
C ALA A 37 9.35 47.07 -20.79
N LEU A 38 9.50 48.30 -20.34
CA LEU A 38 9.48 49.50 -21.18
C LEU A 38 10.86 50.10 -21.55
N ALA A 39 11.95 49.60 -20.93
CA ALA A 39 13.29 50.17 -21.13
C ALA A 39 14.18 49.39 -22.13
N SER A 40 13.70 48.29 -22.73
CA SER A 40 14.43 47.54 -23.75
C SER A 40 14.05 47.99 -25.14
N CYS A 41 14.51 49.19 -25.54
CA CYS A 41 14.40 49.69 -26.89
C CYS A 41 15.52 49.02 -27.75
N GLY A 42 15.15 48.04 -28.63
CA GLY A 42 16.02 47.60 -29.71
C GLY A 42 16.13 46.10 -29.98
N SER A 43 15.81 45.21 -29.08
CA SER A 43 15.87 43.76 -29.36
C SER A 43 14.50 43.22 -29.84
N LYS A 44 14.54 42.54 -30.99
CA LYS A 44 13.36 41.90 -31.58
C LYS A 44 12.88 40.79 -30.67
N ASP A 45 11.57 40.76 -30.37
CA ASP A 45 10.98 39.65 -29.60
C ASP A 45 11.15 38.34 -30.36
N ILE A 46 11.79 37.35 -29.70
CA ILE A 46 11.91 35.99 -30.20
C ILE A 46 11.29 35.09 -29.13
N ILE A 47 9.97 34.89 -29.28
CA ILE A 47 9.18 34.14 -28.29
C ILE A 47 9.08 32.69 -28.73
N GLU A 48 9.52 31.78 -27.86
CA GLU A 48 9.45 30.34 -28.08
C GLU A 48 8.77 29.63 -26.92
N GLU A 49 8.01 28.60 -27.23
CA GLU A 49 7.47 27.70 -26.21
C GLU A 49 8.57 26.79 -25.69
N ARG A 50 8.69 26.69 -24.38
CA ARG A 50 9.66 25.87 -23.69
C ARG A 50 9.04 25.16 -22.49
N PHE A 51 9.73 24.18 -21.96
CA PHE A 51 9.37 23.50 -20.72
C PHE A 51 10.40 23.81 -19.65
N LEU A 52 9.93 24.02 -18.42
CA LEU A 52 10.82 24.20 -17.26
C LEU A 52 11.49 22.87 -16.90
N ALA A 53 12.80 22.89 -16.76
CA ALA A 53 13.64 21.72 -16.50
C ALA A 53 14.51 21.92 -15.27
N SER A 54 14.66 20.88 -14.47
CA SER A 54 15.49 20.89 -13.25
C SER A 54 15.95 19.49 -12.87
N ALA A 55 17.00 19.42 -12.06
CA ALA A 55 17.40 18.20 -11.36
C ALA A 55 16.54 17.88 -10.13
N THR A 56 15.64 18.77 -9.74
CA THR A 56 14.67 18.58 -8.65
C THR A 56 13.27 18.88 -9.17
N PRO A 57 12.19 18.48 -8.47
CA PRO A 57 10.83 18.81 -8.88
C PRO A 57 10.56 20.30 -9.05
N ASP A 58 11.31 21.14 -8.32
CA ASP A 58 11.16 22.59 -8.31
C ASP A 58 12.20 23.26 -9.20
N VAL A 59 11.75 24.24 -9.98
CA VAL A 59 12.58 25.11 -10.82
C VAL A 59 12.58 26.51 -10.22
N MET A 60 13.75 26.99 -9.79
CA MET A 60 13.90 28.35 -9.29
C MET A 60 13.84 29.34 -10.44
N LEU A 61 12.97 30.34 -10.32
CA LEU A 61 12.88 31.49 -11.18
C LEU A 61 13.40 32.74 -10.47
N TYR A 62 13.82 33.71 -11.25
CA TYR A 62 14.56 34.87 -10.78
C TYR A 62 13.87 36.18 -11.16
N SER A 63 14.13 37.23 -10.39
CA SER A 63 13.93 38.62 -10.76
C SER A 63 15.26 39.29 -11.01
N ILE A 64 15.29 40.22 -11.95
CA ILE A 64 16.46 41.05 -12.26
C ILE A 64 16.03 42.49 -12.09
N ASP A 65 16.71 43.24 -11.25
CA ASP A 65 16.40 44.65 -11.00
C ASP A 65 17.00 45.58 -12.07
N GLU A 66 16.74 46.89 -11.92
CA GLU A 66 17.23 47.94 -12.87
C GLU A 66 18.77 48.03 -12.92
N ASN A 67 19.45 47.59 -11.87
CA ASN A 67 20.91 47.57 -11.78
C ASN A 67 21.51 46.23 -12.29
N GLY A 68 20.66 45.31 -12.76
CA GLY A 68 21.06 43.99 -13.22
C GLY A 68 21.32 42.99 -12.09
N ALA A 69 20.96 43.29 -10.85
CA ALA A 69 21.12 42.34 -9.75
C ALA A 69 20.05 41.24 -9.81
N VAL A 70 20.52 39.99 -9.73
CA VAL A 70 19.67 38.80 -9.80
C VAL A 70 19.31 38.34 -8.39
N SER A 71 18.03 38.11 -8.15
CA SER A 71 17.53 37.53 -6.91
C SER A 71 16.58 36.37 -7.17
N GLU A 72 16.55 35.39 -6.26
CA GLU A 72 15.57 34.30 -6.30
C GLU A 72 14.17 34.85 -6.03
N ALA A 73 13.24 34.54 -6.90
CA ALA A 73 11.91 35.09 -6.84
C ALA A 73 10.86 34.06 -6.40
N GLN A 74 10.75 32.94 -7.11
CA GLN A 74 9.73 31.93 -6.86
C GLN A 74 10.13 30.61 -7.50
N THR A 75 9.68 29.50 -6.92
CA THR A 75 9.80 28.17 -7.52
C THR A 75 8.54 27.80 -8.32
N PHE A 76 8.74 27.09 -9.40
CA PHE A 76 7.68 26.48 -10.21
C PHE A 76 8.00 25.02 -10.46
N VAL A 77 6.93 24.25 -10.68
CA VAL A 77 7.03 22.82 -10.96
C VAL A 77 7.68 22.59 -12.32
N ARG A 78 8.67 21.71 -12.40
CA ARG A 78 9.27 21.30 -13.69
C ARG A 78 8.25 20.63 -14.59
N GLY A 79 8.49 20.64 -15.90
CA GLY A 79 7.55 20.16 -16.91
C GLY A 79 6.46 21.17 -17.28
N ARG A 80 6.37 22.31 -16.57
CA ARG A 80 5.45 23.39 -16.92
C ARG A 80 5.86 24.04 -18.26
N LYS A 81 4.90 24.17 -19.17
CA LYS A 81 5.06 24.88 -20.42
C LYS A 81 5.01 26.38 -20.19
N VAL A 82 5.97 27.13 -20.76
CA VAL A 82 6.11 28.57 -20.63
C VAL A 82 6.49 29.18 -21.98
N LYS A 83 6.24 30.49 -22.15
CA LYS A 83 6.74 31.28 -23.28
C LYS A 83 8.00 32.01 -22.85
N ALA A 84 9.14 31.69 -23.45
CA ALA A 84 10.41 32.34 -23.18
C ALA A 84 10.78 33.31 -24.32
N ASN A 85 11.22 34.51 -23.96
CA ASN A 85 11.65 35.49 -24.93
C ASN A 85 13.18 35.51 -25.08
N TYR A 86 13.67 34.81 -26.07
CA TYR A 86 15.11 34.71 -26.36
C TYR A 86 15.72 36.01 -26.90
N GLY A 87 14.89 36.90 -27.48
CA GLY A 87 15.33 38.21 -27.93
C GLY A 87 15.63 39.21 -26.81
N LYS A 88 15.10 38.95 -25.61
CA LYS A 88 15.29 39.81 -24.41
C LYS A 88 16.10 39.10 -23.30
N GLY A 89 16.97 38.20 -23.68
CA GLY A 89 17.86 37.52 -22.73
C GLY A 89 18.86 38.48 -22.08
N VAL A 90 19.12 38.30 -20.79
CA VAL A 90 20.10 39.07 -20.01
C VAL A 90 21.22 38.14 -19.57
N LYS A 91 22.45 38.59 -19.72
CA LYS A 91 23.63 37.87 -19.24
C LYS A 91 24.16 38.56 -18.00
N VAL A 92 24.11 37.85 -16.88
CA VAL A 92 24.70 38.30 -15.62
C VAL A 92 25.84 37.34 -15.26
N GLU A 93 27.04 37.89 -15.12
CA GLU A 93 28.26 37.10 -14.97
C GLU A 93 28.44 36.08 -16.10
N LYS A 94 28.45 34.78 -15.76
CA LYS A 94 28.60 33.68 -16.74
C LYS A 94 27.26 33.04 -17.13
N GLN A 95 26.14 33.44 -16.47
CA GLN A 95 24.82 32.84 -16.64
C GLN A 95 23.92 33.70 -17.54
N LYS A 96 23.20 33.06 -18.46
CA LYS A 96 22.16 33.71 -19.24
C LYS A 96 20.78 33.43 -18.62
N TYR A 97 19.95 34.46 -18.61
CA TYR A 97 18.58 34.45 -18.12
C TYR A 97 17.64 34.95 -19.22
N TYR A 98 16.52 34.28 -19.38
CA TYR A 98 15.50 34.67 -20.34
C TYR A 98 14.19 35.01 -19.63
N PRO A 99 13.52 36.14 -19.96
CA PRO A 99 12.22 36.43 -19.40
C PRO A 99 11.21 35.41 -19.90
N ILE A 100 10.41 34.88 -18.99
CA ILE A 100 9.34 33.94 -19.25
C ILE A 100 8.00 34.51 -18.77
N GLU A 101 6.95 34.29 -19.55
CA GLU A 101 5.58 34.63 -19.17
C GLU A 101 4.94 33.43 -18.47
N ILE A 102 4.51 33.64 -17.22
CA ILE A 102 3.79 32.63 -16.43
C ILE A 102 2.27 32.82 -16.54
N THR A 103 1.81 34.08 -16.47
CA THR A 103 0.43 34.50 -16.72
C THR A 103 0.46 35.83 -17.46
N ARG A 104 -0.68 36.24 -18.08
CA ARG A 104 -0.80 37.54 -18.73
C ARG A 104 -0.45 38.72 -17.82
N LYS A 105 0.76 39.14 -17.65
CA LYS A 105 1.31 40.23 -16.83
C LYS A 105 2.26 39.79 -15.70
N GLN A 106 2.58 38.51 -15.57
CA GLN A 106 3.56 38.07 -14.58
C GLN A 106 4.76 37.46 -15.28
N TYR A 107 5.89 38.15 -15.20
CA TYR A 107 7.15 37.75 -15.84
C TYR A 107 8.21 37.45 -14.79
N PHE A 108 8.97 36.40 -15.04
CA PHE A 108 10.14 36.03 -14.28
C PHE A 108 11.27 35.70 -15.25
N TYR A 109 12.46 35.52 -14.73
CA TYR A 109 13.60 35.06 -15.50
C TYR A 109 13.92 33.60 -15.17
N ALA A 110 14.12 32.79 -16.22
CA ALA A 110 14.62 31.44 -16.09
C ALA A 110 16.07 31.36 -16.61
N LYS A 111 16.90 30.56 -15.94
CA LYS A 111 18.25 30.25 -16.48
C LYS A 111 18.11 29.52 -17.81
N GLU A 112 19.03 29.77 -18.74
CA GLU A 112 19.07 29.10 -20.05
C GLU A 112 18.95 27.58 -19.92
N GLN A 113 19.70 26.98 -19.02
CA GLN A 113 19.71 25.52 -18.77
C GLN A 113 18.42 24.96 -18.18
N SER A 114 17.55 25.84 -17.66
CA SER A 114 16.22 25.45 -17.13
C SER A 114 15.11 25.55 -18.17
N LEU A 115 15.43 25.87 -19.42
CA LEU A 115 14.51 25.96 -20.55
C LEU A 115 14.85 24.89 -21.59
N VAL A 116 13.96 23.95 -21.82
CA VAL A 116 14.16 22.86 -22.79
C VAL A 116 13.06 22.82 -23.83
N ALA A 117 13.37 22.24 -24.98
CA ALA A 117 12.47 22.22 -26.12
C ALA A 117 11.37 21.17 -25.98
N THR A 118 11.65 20.05 -25.33
CA THR A 118 10.75 18.91 -25.26
C THR A 118 10.47 18.46 -23.81
N PRO A 119 9.30 17.87 -23.56
CA PRO A 119 8.97 17.29 -22.25
C PRO A 119 9.94 16.18 -21.79
N LYS A 120 10.65 15.53 -22.71
CA LYS A 120 11.60 14.45 -22.39
C LYS A 120 12.88 14.97 -21.73
N GLU A 121 13.17 16.26 -21.87
CA GLU A 121 14.41 16.88 -21.36
C GLU A 121 14.23 17.56 -20.00
N VAL A 122 13.02 17.49 -19.41
CA VAL A 122 12.69 18.27 -18.19
C VAL A 122 13.33 17.71 -16.93
N VAL A 123 13.68 16.43 -16.93
CA VAL A 123 14.37 15.74 -15.84
C VAL A 123 15.86 15.79 -16.09
N LYS A 124 16.60 16.49 -15.23
CA LYS A 124 18.05 16.71 -15.38
C LYS A 124 18.90 15.85 -14.45
N GLU A 125 18.27 14.99 -13.62
CA GLU A 125 18.99 14.07 -12.75
C GLU A 125 19.79 13.07 -13.59
N GLN A 126 21.07 12.92 -13.27
CA GLN A 126 21.91 11.86 -13.82
C GLN A 126 22.06 10.70 -12.86
N THR A 127 21.92 10.97 -11.58
CA THR A 127 21.99 9.98 -10.50
C THR A 127 20.94 10.27 -9.46
N ILE A 128 20.44 9.22 -8.79
CA ILE A 128 19.44 9.32 -7.73
C ILE A 128 19.72 8.25 -6.67
N TRP A 129 19.27 8.48 -5.45
CA TRP A 129 19.56 7.62 -4.31
C TRP A 129 18.33 6.89 -3.81
N VAL A 130 18.49 5.64 -3.41
CA VAL A 130 17.41 4.80 -2.88
C VAL A 130 17.18 5.08 -1.40
N ARG A 131 16.06 5.71 -1.07
CA ARG A 131 15.62 5.92 0.32
C ARG A 131 14.95 4.68 0.90
N THR A 132 14.02 4.12 0.15
CA THR A 132 13.28 2.90 0.53
C THR A 132 13.59 1.81 -0.47
N PRO A 133 14.04 0.62 -0.03
CA PRO A 133 14.33 -0.48 -0.94
C PRO A 133 13.14 -0.80 -1.83
N ALA A 134 13.38 -0.99 -3.12
CA ALA A 134 12.33 -1.18 -4.11
C ALA A 134 12.71 -2.20 -5.19
N SER A 135 11.73 -2.87 -5.76
CA SER A 135 11.93 -3.76 -6.90
C SER A 135 12.29 -2.96 -8.15
N ILE A 136 13.23 -3.48 -8.94
CA ILE A 136 13.58 -2.96 -10.27
C ILE A 136 12.78 -3.75 -11.29
N ILE A 137 11.87 -3.08 -11.98
CA ILE A 137 10.94 -3.69 -12.94
C ILE A 137 11.55 -3.60 -14.34
N THR A 138 11.84 -4.74 -14.95
CA THR A 138 12.44 -4.82 -16.29
C THR A 138 11.42 -4.89 -17.40
N ASP A 139 10.23 -5.38 -17.11
CA ASP A 139 9.08 -5.37 -18.01
C ASP A 139 7.87 -4.80 -17.25
N ARG A 140 7.35 -3.68 -17.74
CA ARG A 140 6.24 -2.94 -17.11
C ARG A 140 4.87 -3.60 -17.33
N GLU A 141 4.70 -4.33 -18.42
CA GLU A 141 3.45 -5.00 -18.76
C GLU A 141 3.21 -6.19 -17.83
N THR A 142 4.23 -7.01 -17.66
CA THR A 142 4.20 -8.20 -16.81
C THR A 142 4.70 -7.94 -15.39
N SER A 143 5.13 -6.70 -15.08
CA SER A 143 5.70 -6.34 -13.77
C SER A 143 6.93 -7.17 -13.38
N LEU A 144 7.73 -7.59 -14.38
CA LEU A 144 8.87 -8.49 -14.20
C LEU A 144 9.95 -7.87 -13.31
N ILE A 145 10.23 -8.52 -12.19
CA ILE A 145 11.28 -8.11 -11.27
C ILE A 145 12.65 -8.62 -11.77
N GLY A 146 13.50 -7.71 -12.24
CA GLY A 146 14.88 -8.03 -12.63
C GLY A 146 15.89 -7.92 -11.50
N GLY A 147 15.58 -7.13 -10.46
CA GLY A 147 16.50 -6.90 -9.35
C GLY A 147 15.84 -6.16 -8.19
N GLN A 148 16.68 -5.81 -7.22
CA GLN A 148 16.28 -5.09 -6.01
C GLN A 148 17.25 -3.93 -5.76
N ALA A 149 16.74 -2.72 -5.72
CA ALA A 149 17.47 -1.55 -5.27
C ALA A 149 17.48 -1.49 -3.73
N GLN A 150 18.65 -1.27 -3.14
CA GLN A 150 18.85 -1.29 -1.69
C GLN A 150 18.94 0.13 -1.12
N LYS A 151 18.56 0.31 0.16
CA LYS A 151 18.66 1.59 0.86
C LYS A 151 20.09 2.16 0.79
N GLY A 152 20.20 3.45 0.46
CA GLY A 152 21.48 4.15 0.33
C GLY A 152 22.22 3.89 -0.98
N GLU A 153 21.70 3.06 -1.88
CA GLU A 153 22.29 2.78 -3.17
C GLU A 153 22.12 3.96 -4.13
N GLN A 154 23.16 4.25 -4.91
CA GLN A 154 23.11 5.23 -6.00
C GLN A 154 22.76 4.52 -7.31
N LEU A 155 21.78 5.04 -8.01
CA LEU A 155 21.36 4.56 -9.32
C LEU A 155 21.65 5.61 -10.39
N VAL A 156 22.04 5.16 -11.58
CA VAL A 156 22.20 6.02 -12.76
C VAL A 156 20.84 6.19 -13.42
N VAL A 157 20.42 7.43 -13.65
CA VAL A 157 19.18 7.75 -14.36
C VAL A 157 19.41 7.71 -15.85
N LEU A 158 18.61 6.94 -16.58
CA LEU A 158 18.66 6.83 -18.04
C LEU A 158 17.50 7.59 -18.69
N ASP A 159 16.30 7.55 -18.08
CA ASP A 159 15.06 8.13 -18.62
C ASP A 159 13.99 8.16 -17.51
N PHE A 160 12.81 8.62 -17.86
CA PHE A 160 11.62 8.58 -16.97
C PHE A 160 10.36 8.30 -17.78
N ASP A 161 9.31 7.81 -17.13
CA ASP A 161 8.05 7.50 -17.80
C ASP A 161 7.08 8.70 -17.85
N SER A 162 6.88 9.37 -16.73
CA SER A 162 5.94 10.48 -16.60
C SER A 162 6.24 11.34 -15.38
N LEU A 163 5.71 12.57 -15.40
CA LEU A 163 5.71 13.47 -14.25
C LEU A 163 4.36 13.43 -13.54
N ARG A 164 4.39 13.50 -12.23
CA ARG A 164 3.25 13.80 -11.37
C ARG A 164 2.96 15.31 -11.42
N ALA A 165 1.77 15.71 -10.94
CA ALA A 165 1.38 17.11 -10.88
C ALA A 165 2.33 18.00 -10.04
N ASP A 166 3.01 17.41 -9.08
CA ASP A 166 4.02 18.05 -8.23
C ASP A 166 5.43 18.08 -8.85
N GLY A 167 5.60 17.65 -10.09
CA GLY A 167 6.87 17.61 -10.80
C GLY A 167 7.77 16.43 -10.46
N ARG A 168 7.39 15.58 -9.50
CA ARG A 168 8.12 14.34 -9.23
C ARG A 168 7.93 13.36 -10.37
N VAL A 169 8.96 12.57 -10.61
CA VAL A 169 8.89 11.48 -11.58
C VAL A 169 8.11 10.33 -10.99
N ASN A 170 7.18 9.77 -11.76
CA ASN A 170 6.43 8.59 -11.34
C ASN A 170 7.33 7.36 -11.30
N ARG A 171 8.03 7.04 -12.42
CA ARG A 171 9.05 5.98 -12.46
C ARG A 171 10.28 6.46 -13.21
N TYR A 172 11.44 6.27 -12.62
CA TYR A 172 12.73 6.46 -13.31
C TYR A 172 13.13 5.18 -14.03
N LYS A 173 13.57 5.29 -15.29
CA LYS A 173 14.38 4.25 -15.91
C LYS A 173 15.80 4.40 -15.41
N ILE A 174 16.34 3.35 -14.78
CA ILE A 174 17.63 3.38 -14.10
C ILE A 174 18.55 2.27 -14.60
N LYS A 175 19.83 2.42 -14.29
CA LYS A 175 20.84 1.39 -14.45
C LYS A 175 21.49 1.07 -13.10
N GLN A 176 21.52 -0.23 -12.78
CA GLN A 176 22.21 -0.81 -11.63
C GLN A 176 23.21 -1.85 -12.15
N GLY A 177 24.48 -1.52 -12.22
CA GLY A 177 25.48 -2.38 -12.89
C GLY A 177 25.15 -2.65 -14.35
N LYS A 178 24.80 -3.90 -14.69
CA LYS A 178 24.36 -4.29 -16.04
C LYS A 178 22.83 -4.31 -16.20
N LEU A 179 22.09 -4.21 -15.09
CA LEU A 179 20.64 -4.24 -15.09
C LEU A 179 20.07 -2.87 -15.44
N GLU A 180 19.14 -2.83 -16.38
CA GLU A 180 18.29 -1.67 -16.65
C GLU A 180 16.83 -2.01 -16.33
N GLY A 181 16.12 -1.04 -15.75
CA GLY A 181 14.72 -1.21 -15.41
C GLY A 181 14.11 0.05 -14.80
N TYR A 182 12.89 -0.07 -14.31
CA TYR A 182 12.12 1.04 -13.74
C TYR A 182 12.01 0.91 -12.23
N VAL A 183 12.16 2.03 -11.53
CA VAL A 183 11.91 2.15 -10.09
C VAL A 183 10.99 3.32 -9.83
N TYR A 184 10.01 3.15 -8.94
CA TYR A 184 9.08 4.23 -8.58
C TYR A 184 9.81 5.39 -7.90
N GLY A 185 9.59 6.61 -8.39
CA GLY A 185 10.25 7.83 -7.91
C GLY A 185 9.95 8.16 -6.45
N LYS A 186 8.80 7.71 -5.91
CA LYS A 186 8.43 7.90 -4.50
C LYS A 186 9.40 7.23 -3.50
N TYR A 187 10.23 6.29 -3.95
CA TYR A 187 11.24 5.59 -3.14
C TYR A 187 12.64 6.20 -3.24
N LEU A 188 12.79 7.22 -4.08
CA LEU A 188 14.07 7.79 -4.44
C LEU A 188 14.20 9.23 -3.92
N VAL A 189 15.44 9.64 -3.61
CA VAL A 189 15.78 10.99 -3.15
C VAL A 189 17.02 11.50 -3.86
N PHE A 190 17.29 12.82 -3.77
CA PHE A 190 18.31 13.49 -4.57
C PHE A 190 19.69 13.51 -3.92
N ASP A 191 19.79 13.16 -2.64
CA ASP A 191 21.07 13.13 -1.93
C ASP A 191 21.22 11.86 -1.06
N LYS A 192 22.50 11.53 -0.80
CA LYS A 192 22.89 10.33 -0.06
C LYS A 192 22.50 10.39 1.42
N ALA A 193 22.65 11.54 2.03
CA ALA A 193 22.41 11.69 3.47
C ALA A 193 20.92 11.47 3.79
N GLU A 194 20.04 11.98 2.92
CA GLU A 194 18.60 11.71 3.05
C GLU A 194 18.27 10.24 2.78
N ALA A 195 18.93 9.61 1.79
CA ALA A 195 18.70 8.20 1.49
C ALA A 195 19.09 7.28 2.66
N GLU A 196 20.18 7.58 3.35
CA GLU A 196 20.70 6.79 4.47
C GLU A 196 19.93 7.04 5.78
N LYS A 197 19.27 8.19 5.91
CA LYS A 197 18.50 8.55 7.10
C LYS A 197 17.34 7.59 7.30
N ARG A 198 17.09 7.20 8.55
CA ARG A 198 15.91 6.43 8.95
C ARG A 198 14.82 7.38 9.44
N TYR A 199 13.60 7.10 9.03
CA TYR A 199 12.45 7.86 9.49
C TYR A 199 12.22 7.64 10.98
N LYS A 200 12.28 8.71 11.78
CA LYS A 200 12.11 8.65 13.26
C LYS A 200 12.92 7.52 13.90
N ALA A 201 14.24 7.46 13.64
CA ALA A 201 15.14 6.39 14.08
C ALA A 201 15.00 6.05 15.58
N GLU A 202 14.85 7.04 16.45
CA GLU A 202 14.70 6.84 17.90
C GLU A 202 13.39 6.12 18.26
N GLN A 203 12.32 6.38 17.54
CA GLN A 203 11.05 5.68 17.68
C GLN A 203 11.18 4.23 17.22
N TYR A 204 11.92 3.99 16.14
CA TYR A 204 12.24 2.66 15.65
C TYR A 204 12.96 1.83 16.70
N ASP A 205 14.01 2.35 17.31
CA ASP A 205 14.82 1.62 18.29
C ASP A 205 14.01 1.23 19.53
N LYS A 206 13.03 2.05 19.92
CA LYS A 206 12.15 1.77 21.07
C LYS A 206 11.03 0.79 20.72
N VAL A 207 10.39 0.96 19.57
CA VAL A 207 9.15 0.28 19.21
C VAL A 207 9.41 -1.00 18.41
N HIS A 208 10.50 -1.02 17.64
CA HIS A 208 10.81 -2.08 16.69
C HIS A 208 11.93 -3.01 17.13
N LYS A 209 12.41 -2.84 18.34
CA LYS A 209 13.39 -3.75 18.92
C LYS A 209 12.76 -5.13 19.03
N ALA A 210 13.33 -6.09 18.32
CA ALA A 210 12.83 -7.45 18.25
C ALA A 210 12.80 -8.10 19.62
N ILE A 211 11.66 -8.61 20.03
CA ILE A 211 11.53 -9.49 21.19
C ILE A 211 11.52 -10.92 20.67
N LYS A 212 12.55 -11.68 21.00
CA LYS A 212 12.54 -13.13 20.78
C LYS A 212 11.49 -13.76 21.68
N ASN A 213 10.63 -14.57 21.12
CA ASN A 213 9.69 -15.40 21.85
C ASN A 213 9.92 -16.89 21.56
N THR A 214 9.15 -17.77 22.17
CA THR A 214 9.26 -19.22 22.01
C THR A 214 9.01 -19.71 20.57
N PHE A 215 8.41 -18.88 19.72
CA PHE A 215 8.15 -19.19 18.31
C PHE A 215 9.20 -18.59 17.37
N GLY A 216 10.27 -18.00 17.90
CA GLY A 216 11.27 -17.25 17.16
C GLY A 216 10.71 -15.91 16.80
N GLY A 217 10.91 -14.90 17.10
CA GLY A 217 10.55 -13.55 16.66
C GLY A 217 11.82 -12.85 16.30
N GLY A 218 11.74 -11.77 15.68
CA GLY A 218 12.96 -11.04 15.57
C GLY A 218 12.88 -9.89 14.58
N GLU A 219 13.76 -9.05 14.59
CA GLU A 219 14.40 -8.24 13.54
C GLU A 219 13.49 -7.32 12.72
N ALA A 220 12.51 -6.69 13.38
CA ALA A 220 11.79 -5.58 12.77
C ALA A 220 12.63 -4.29 12.73
N PHE A 221 13.70 -4.21 13.50
CA PHE A 221 14.57 -3.04 13.51
C PHE A 221 15.26 -2.79 12.16
N GLY A 222 15.37 -3.83 11.31
CA GLY A 222 15.87 -3.70 9.93
C GLY A 222 14.88 -3.05 8.98
N CYS A 223 13.58 -3.01 9.32
CA CYS A 223 12.58 -2.30 8.55
C CYS A 223 12.74 -0.80 8.71
N ASP A 224 12.58 -0.11 7.59
CA ASP A 224 12.61 1.34 7.53
C ASP A 224 11.46 1.78 6.64
N PHE A 225 10.52 2.54 7.19
CA PHE A 225 9.35 2.97 6.46
C PHE A 225 9.03 4.45 6.69
N TYR A 226 8.77 5.13 5.59
CA TYR A 226 8.37 6.52 5.54
C TYR A 226 6.85 6.62 5.40
N PRO A 227 6.25 7.77 5.73
CA PRO A 227 4.85 8.01 5.42
C PRO A 227 4.57 7.72 3.94
N THR A 228 3.49 6.99 3.68
CA THR A 228 3.06 6.62 2.34
C THR A 228 1.85 7.46 1.96
N GLU A 229 1.83 8.03 0.75
CA GLU A 229 0.62 8.66 0.24
C GLU A 229 -0.45 7.59 0.01
N ARG A 230 -1.64 7.79 0.56
CA ARG A 230 -2.79 6.93 0.28
C ARG A 230 -3.31 7.21 -1.13
N VAL A 231 -3.61 6.16 -1.86
CA VAL A 231 -4.22 6.29 -3.19
C VAL A 231 -5.72 6.52 -3.04
N GLU A 232 -6.26 7.33 -3.95
CA GLU A 232 -7.69 7.50 -4.12
C GLU A 232 -8.02 7.38 -5.59
N PHE A 233 -8.98 6.53 -5.92
CA PHE A 233 -9.44 6.34 -7.28
C PHE A 233 -10.76 7.09 -7.49
N ALA A 234 -10.93 7.72 -8.66
CA ALA A 234 -12.16 8.45 -8.99
C ALA A 234 -13.36 7.51 -9.04
N ASP A 235 -13.18 6.38 -9.72
CA ASP A 235 -14.25 5.44 -10.06
C ASP A 235 -14.27 4.19 -9.15
N ASN A 236 -13.39 4.13 -8.15
CA ASN A 236 -13.32 3.02 -7.21
C ASN A 236 -13.18 3.57 -5.79
N LYS A 237 -14.27 3.57 -5.03
CA LYS A 237 -14.28 4.12 -3.67
C LYS A 237 -14.39 2.99 -2.65
N MET A 238 -13.38 2.86 -1.79
CA MET A 238 -13.45 1.95 -0.66
C MET A 238 -14.49 2.46 0.35
N PRO A 239 -15.44 1.62 0.80
CA PRO A 239 -16.36 1.99 1.87
C PRO A 239 -15.61 2.36 3.16
N GLU A 240 -16.12 3.34 3.90
CA GLU A 240 -15.56 3.73 5.22
C GLU A 240 -15.54 2.54 6.19
N ALA A 241 -16.58 1.70 6.14
CA ALA A 241 -16.63 0.41 6.83
C ALA A 241 -17.09 -0.68 5.85
N CYS A 242 -16.28 -1.71 5.67
CA CYS A 242 -16.63 -2.88 4.88
C CYS A 242 -17.28 -3.94 5.76
N TYR A 243 -18.57 -4.20 5.57
CA TYR A 243 -19.28 -5.31 6.18
C TYR A 243 -19.33 -6.45 5.20
N SER A 244 -18.41 -7.40 5.33
CA SER A 244 -18.08 -8.32 4.25
C SER A 244 -18.54 -9.75 4.53
N LEU A 245 -19.14 -10.38 3.52
CA LEU A 245 -19.32 -11.84 3.46
C LEU A 245 -18.19 -12.48 2.65
N TYR A 246 -17.58 -13.51 3.22
CA TYR A 246 -16.64 -14.35 2.49
C TYR A 246 -17.36 -15.43 1.67
N LEU A 247 -16.94 -15.59 0.42
CA LEU A 247 -17.41 -16.58 -0.52
C LEU A 247 -16.24 -17.39 -1.10
N ASN A 248 -16.28 -18.70 -0.92
CA ASN A 248 -15.29 -19.60 -1.49
C ASN A 248 -15.51 -19.84 -3.00
N ILE A 249 -14.55 -20.47 -3.65
CA ILE A 249 -14.54 -20.72 -5.10
C ILE A 249 -15.53 -21.78 -5.59
N SER A 250 -16.32 -22.36 -4.70
CA SER A 250 -17.23 -23.46 -5.09
C SER A 250 -18.26 -22.98 -6.13
N PRO A 251 -18.49 -23.75 -7.20
CA PRO A 251 -19.54 -23.43 -8.16
C PRO A 251 -20.92 -23.33 -7.54
N SER A 252 -21.17 -24.06 -6.45
CA SER A 252 -22.42 -23.98 -5.68
C SER A 252 -22.58 -22.66 -4.90
N VAL A 253 -21.49 -21.92 -4.68
CA VAL A 253 -21.47 -20.60 -4.04
C VAL A 253 -21.50 -19.52 -5.12
N ILE A 254 -20.48 -19.44 -5.96
CA ILE A 254 -20.34 -18.38 -6.97
C ILE A 254 -21.46 -18.45 -8.03
N GLY A 255 -21.87 -19.65 -8.44
CA GLY A 255 -22.97 -19.84 -9.39
C GLY A 255 -24.37 -19.55 -8.83
N ASN A 256 -24.49 -19.39 -7.51
CA ASN A 256 -25.72 -18.99 -6.83
C ASN A 256 -25.65 -17.61 -6.20
N ILE A 257 -24.88 -16.69 -6.79
CA ILE A 257 -24.58 -15.37 -6.23
C ILE A 257 -25.85 -14.59 -5.87
N GLU A 258 -26.93 -14.74 -6.63
CA GLU A 258 -28.21 -14.06 -6.36
C GLU A 258 -28.76 -14.35 -4.95
N LYS A 259 -28.61 -15.56 -4.45
CA LYS A 259 -29.06 -15.93 -3.10
C LYS A 259 -28.29 -15.17 -2.01
N TYR A 260 -27.00 -14.88 -2.25
CA TYR A 260 -26.17 -14.10 -1.33
C TYR A 260 -26.47 -12.60 -1.46
N ILE A 261 -26.76 -12.12 -2.66
CA ILE A 261 -27.26 -10.75 -2.92
C ILE A 261 -28.57 -10.52 -2.18
N ASP A 262 -29.54 -11.42 -2.34
CA ASP A 262 -30.85 -11.34 -1.67
C ASP A 262 -30.71 -11.33 -0.13
N PHE A 263 -29.78 -12.11 0.38
CA PHE A 263 -29.46 -12.11 1.80
C PHE A 263 -28.81 -10.79 2.23
N ALA A 264 -27.82 -10.30 1.50
CA ALA A 264 -27.09 -9.07 1.81
C ALA A 264 -28.03 -7.85 1.80
N LYS A 265 -28.95 -7.76 0.83
CA LYS A 265 -29.98 -6.71 0.75
C LYS A 265 -30.88 -6.61 1.97
N GLN A 266 -31.00 -7.67 2.74
CA GLN A 266 -31.78 -7.70 3.99
C GLN A 266 -30.95 -7.37 5.24
N THR A 267 -29.71 -6.93 5.07
CA THR A 267 -28.72 -6.67 6.12
C THR A 267 -27.96 -5.37 5.85
N LYS A 268 -26.88 -5.12 6.59
CA LYS A 268 -25.93 -4.04 6.34
C LYS A 268 -24.69 -4.50 5.56
N ILE A 269 -24.66 -5.72 5.09
CA ILE A 269 -23.57 -6.22 4.23
C ILE A 269 -23.48 -5.34 2.98
N ASN A 270 -22.29 -4.83 2.70
CA ASN A 270 -22.00 -3.96 1.56
C ASN A 270 -20.79 -4.44 0.74
N THR A 271 -20.17 -5.53 1.16
CA THR A 271 -18.92 -6.03 0.58
C THR A 271 -18.95 -7.55 0.46
N PHE A 272 -18.35 -8.07 -0.61
CA PHE A 272 -18.11 -9.50 -0.77
C PHE A 272 -16.63 -9.78 -0.98
N VAL A 273 -16.09 -10.75 -0.26
CA VAL A 273 -14.74 -11.27 -0.47
C VAL A 273 -14.83 -12.61 -1.17
N ILE A 274 -14.29 -12.72 -2.37
CA ILE A 274 -14.37 -13.92 -3.22
C ILE A 274 -12.97 -14.48 -3.46
N ASP A 275 -12.75 -15.75 -3.21
CA ASP A 275 -11.47 -16.40 -3.52
C ASP A 275 -11.20 -16.42 -5.03
N ILE A 276 -10.06 -15.90 -5.43
CA ILE A 276 -9.45 -16.11 -6.77
C ILE A 276 -8.60 -17.38 -6.74
N LYS A 277 -7.85 -17.57 -5.64
CA LYS A 277 -7.05 -18.77 -5.39
C LYS A 277 -6.96 -19.01 -3.87
N ASP A 278 -7.35 -20.20 -3.41
CA ASP A 278 -7.18 -20.62 -2.02
C ASP A 278 -6.25 -21.83 -1.95
N ASN A 279 -4.99 -21.61 -1.55
CA ASN A 279 -3.91 -22.61 -1.55
C ASN A 279 -3.85 -23.37 -2.90
N GLU A 280 -4.03 -24.70 -2.88
CA GLU A 280 -4.06 -25.56 -4.07
C GLU A 280 -5.43 -25.58 -4.78
N CYS A 281 -6.35 -24.66 -4.42
CA CYS A 281 -7.67 -24.55 -5.03
C CYS A 281 -7.77 -23.28 -5.90
N PRO A 282 -7.43 -23.35 -7.21
CA PRO A 282 -7.57 -22.22 -8.11
C PRO A 282 -9.04 -22.00 -8.51
N GLY A 283 -9.46 -20.74 -8.60
CA GLY A 283 -10.84 -20.36 -8.92
C GLY A 283 -11.19 -20.55 -10.39
N TYR A 284 -10.37 -20.04 -11.29
CA TYR A 284 -10.58 -20.08 -12.74
C TYR A 284 -9.27 -20.30 -13.49
N LYS A 285 -9.34 -20.57 -14.80
CA LYS A 285 -8.16 -20.76 -15.66
C LYS A 285 -7.53 -19.42 -16.02
N ALA A 286 -6.62 -18.95 -15.17
CA ALA A 286 -5.90 -17.71 -15.37
C ALA A 286 -4.69 -17.88 -16.29
N GLU A 287 -4.38 -16.87 -17.11
CA GLU A 287 -3.18 -16.84 -17.95
C GLU A 287 -1.90 -16.83 -17.10
N ALA A 288 -1.93 -16.10 -15.96
CA ALA A 288 -0.84 -16.14 -14.99
C ALA A 288 -0.60 -17.55 -14.44
N MET A 289 -1.67 -18.33 -14.18
CA MET A 289 -1.51 -19.73 -13.79
C MET A 289 -0.93 -20.58 -14.92
N GLN A 290 -1.38 -20.39 -16.16
CA GLN A 290 -0.84 -21.09 -17.31
C GLN A 290 0.67 -20.85 -17.46
N LYS A 291 1.11 -19.63 -17.24
CA LYS A 291 2.50 -19.21 -17.36
C LYS A 291 3.38 -19.71 -16.21
N TYR A 292 2.92 -19.55 -14.96
CA TYR A 292 3.75 -19.77 -13.78
C TYR A 292 3.44 -21.07 -13.03
N SER A 293 2.23 -21.61 -13.12
CA SER A 293 1.84 -22.82 -12.40
C SER A 293 0.86 -23.66 -13.21
N PRO A 294 1.33 -24.39 -14.23
CA PRO A 294 0.51 -25.26 -15.08
C PRO A 294 -0.34 -26.25 -14.29
N THR A 295 0.14 -26.68 -13.11
CA THR A 295 -0.64 -27.54 -12.21
C THR A 295 -1.86 -26.80 -11.65
N ASN A 296 -1.72 -25.55 -11.15
CA ASN A 296 -2.87 -24.73 -10.75
C ASN A 296 -3.83 -24.53 -11.94
N TYR A 297 -3.32 -24.19 -13.11
CA TYR A 297 -4.13 -24.03 -14.33
C TYR A 297 -4.92 -25.29 -14.68
N ARG A 298 -4.30 -26.48 -14.55
CA ARG A 298 -4.97 -27.77 -14.81
C ARG A 298 -6.11 -28.05 -13.85
N TYR A 299 -5.94 -27.74 -12.55
CA TYR A 299 -6.97 -27.96 -11.53
C TYR A 299 -8.06 -26.88 -11.52
N ALA A 300 -7.80 -25.72 -12.13
CA ALA A 300 -8.83 -24.70 -12.30
C ALA A 300 -10.01 -25.21 -13.14
N GLY A 301 -11.21 -24.94 -12.70
CA GLY A 301 -12.42 -25.43 -13.36
C GLY A 301 -12.61 -24.84 -14.76
N LYS A 302 -13.02 -25.68 -15.71
CA LYS A 302 -13.53 -25.22 -17.01
C LYS A 302 -14.78 -24.35 -16.77
N ASN A 303 -14.95 -23.30 -17.57
CA ASN A 303 -16.09 -22.37 -17.53
C ASN A 303 -16.25 -21.52 -16.26
N LYS A 304 -15.35 -21.61 -15.28
CA LYS A 304 -15.43 -20.78 -14.08
C LYS A 304 -15.17 -19.29 -14.35
N GLU A 305 -14.40 -18.94 -15.37
CA GLU A 305 -14.14 -17.54 -15.74
C GLU A 305 -15.43 -16.77 -16.03
N ALA A 306 -16.32 -17.35 -16.85
CA ALA A 306 -17.63 -16.75 -17.14
C ALA A 306 -18.50 -16.61 -15.87
N MET A 307 -18.41 -17.59 -14.97
CA MET A 307 -19.13 -17.56 -13.69
C MET A 307 -18.62 -16.42 -12.79
N TYR A 308 -17.30 -16.24 -12.66
CA TYR A 308 -16.71 -15.12 -11.93
C TYR A 308 -17.13 -13.77 -12.52
N LYS A 309 -17.01 -13.65 -13.85
CA LYS A 309 -17.40 -12.43 -14.57
C LYS A 309 -18.86 -12.08 -14.33
N SER A 310 -19.75 -13.06 -14.40
CA SER A 310 -21.17 -12.85 -14.11
C SER A 310 -21.41 -12.47 -12.66
N ALA A 311 -20.80 -13.17 -11.71
CA ALA A 311 -21.01 -12.91 -10.28
C ALA A 311 -20.51 -11.52 -9.88
N VAL A 312 -19.29 -11.14 -10.25
CA VAL A 312 -18.72 -9.81 -9.92
C VAL A 312 -19.52 -8.70 -10.57
N LYS A 313 -19.92 -8.87 -11.84
CA LYS A 313 -20.79 -7.91 -12.53
C LYS A 313 -22.12 -7.71 -11.80
N ARG A 314 -22.79 -8.80 -11.39
CA ARG A 314 -24.06 -8.73 -10.64
C ARG A 314 -23.89 -8.03 -9.32
N LEU A 315 -22.80 -8.28 -8.60
CA LEU A 315 -22.52 -7.59 -7.34
C LEU A 315 -22.33 -6.07 -7.54
N HIS A 316 -21.61 -5.66 -8.59
CA HIS A 316 -21.46 -4.25 -8.91
C HIS A 316 -22.76 -3.57 -9.34
N GLU A 317 -23.60 -4.24 -10.12
CA GLU A 317 -24.91 -3.74 -10.53
C GLU A 317 -25.81 -3.47 -9.32
N GLU A 318 -25.61 -4.19 -8.23
CA GLU A 318 -26.33 -4.02 -6.96
C GLU A 318 -25.59 -3.08 -5.97
N GLY A 319 -24.47 -2.48 -6.39
CA GLY A 319 -23.73 -1.49 -5.60
C GLY A 319 -22.79 -2.06 -4.54
N PHE A 320 -22.49 -3.37 -4.57
CA PHE A 320 -21.55 -3.97 -3.63
C PHE A 320 -20.09 -3.72 -4.00
N TYR A 321 -19.25 -3.52 -2.99
CA TYR A 321 -17.81 -3.53 -3.10
C TYR A 321 -17.30 -4.98 -3.16
N VAL A 322 -16.43 -5.30 -4.13
CA VAL A 322 -16.02 -6.69 -4.39
C VAL A 322 -14.52 -6.84 -4.25
N VAL A 323 -14.09 -7.72 -3.36
CA VAL A 323 -12.70 -8.03 -3.02
C VAL A 323 -12.33 -9.41 -3.54
N GLY A 324 -11.24 -9.52 -4.27
CA GLY A 324 -10.70 -10.80 -4.73
C GLY A 324 -9.59 -11.29 -3.80
N ARG A 325 -9.72 -12.49 -3.20
CA ARG A 325 -8.72 -13.03 -2.27
C ARG A 325 -7.78 -14.02 -2.96
N ILE A 326 -6.46 -13.88 -2.70
CA ILE A 326 -5.39 -14.74 -3.21
C ILE A 326 -4.50 -15.17 -2.06
N THR A 327 -4.34 -16.47 -1.85
CA THR A 327 -3.32 -17.02 -0.95
C THR A 327 -1.96 -17.07 -1.64
N CYS A 328 -0.90 -16.51 -1.01
CA CYS A 328 0.38 -16.26 -1.68
C CYS A 328 1.41 -17.39 -1.48
N PHE A 329 1.93 -17.52 -0.24
CA PHE A 329 3.14 -18.31 0.02
C PHE A 329 2.86 -19.71 0.59
N LYS A 330 1.67 -20.25 0.35
CA LYS A 330 1.33 -21.65 0.60
C LYS A 330 0.70 -22.24 -0.67
N ASP A 331 1.53 -22.88 -1.50
CA ASP A 331 1.09 -23.35 -2.82
C ASP A 331 1.94 -24.55 -3.27
N SER A 332 1.45 -25.75 -2.96
CA SER A 332 2.15 -27.00 -3.33
C SER A 332 2.12 -27.25 -4.85
N HIS A 333 1.15 -26.69 -5.58
CA HIS A 333 1.09 -26.81 -7.03
C HIS A 333 2.20 -26.01 -7.71
N LEU A 334 2.44 -24.77 -7.24
CA LEU A 334 3.55 -23.96 -7.73
C LEU A 334 4.90 -24.64 -7.46
N VAL A 335 5.09 -25.18 -6.25
CA VAL A 335 6.32 -25.93 -5.91
C VAL A 335 6.49 -27.18 -6.77
N LYS A 336 5.41 -27.86 -7.12
CA LYS A 336 5.46 -29.00 -8.02
C LYS A 336 5.95 -28.62 -9.41
N ASP A 337 5.49 -27.49 -9.93
CA ASP A 337 5.87 -26.99 -11.25
C ASP A 337 7.28 -26.39 -11.25
N HIS A 338 7.68 -25.77 -10.12
CA HIS A 338 8.94 -25.05 -9.94
C HIS A 338 9.60 -25.40 -8.59
N PRO A 339 10.22 -26.60 -8.43
CA PRO A 339 10.85 -26.99 -7.17
C PRO A 339 11.93 -26.01 -6.67
N GLN A 340 12.56 -25.28 -7.58
CA GLN A 340 13.61 -24.30 -7.27
C GLN A 340 13.11 -23.07 -6.50
N VAL A 341 11.81 -22.75 -6.54
CA VAL A 341 11.26 -21.65 -5.75
C VAL A 341 10.84 -22.07 -4.34
N ALA A 342 10.93 -23.35 -4.02
CA ALA A 342 10.50 -23.88 -2.72
C ALA A 342 11.47 -23.52 -1.60
N ILE A 343 10.98 -23.54 -0.36
CA ILE A 343 11.81 -23.75 0.81
C ILE A 343 12.33 -25.19 0.75
N THR A 344 13.64 -25.41 0.87
CA THR A 344 14.28 -26.72 0.68
C THR A 344 14.98 -27.23 1.93
N GLU A 345 15.20 -28.52 2.01
CA GLU A 345 16.09 -29.13 2.99
C GLU A 345 17.55 -28.90 2.57
N LYS A 346 18.39 -28.40 3.46
CA LYS A 346 19.83 -28.18 3.15
C LYS A 346 20.58 -29.44 2.80
N ALA A 347 20.21 -30.55 3.42
CA ALA A 347 20.90 -31.82 3.23
C ALA A 347 20.64 -32.46 1.86
N THR A 348 19.45 -32.29 1.31
CA THR A 348 18.99 -32.96 0.08
C THR A 348 18.76 -32.02 -1.08
N GLY A 349 18.58 -30.72 -0.82
CA GLY A 349 18.13 -29.73 -1.81
C GLY A 349 16.66 -29.91 -2.25
N MET A 350 15.95 -30.89 -1.68
CA MET A 350 14.57 -31.18 -2.05
C MET A 350 13.58 -30.24 -1.33
N PRO A 351 12.40 -29.97 -1.92
CA PRO A 351 11.37 -29.17 -1.28
C PRO A 351 11.00 -29.71 0.12
N PHE A 352 11.03 -28.83 1.12
CA PHE A 352 10.68 -29.16 2.49
C PHE A 352 9.17 -29.16 2.69
N LYS A 353 8.64 -30.27 3.20
CA LYS A 353 7.22 -30.40 3.49
C LYS A 353 6.89 -29.96 4.90
N HIS A 354 6.05 -28.94 5.06
CA HIS A 354 5.60 -28.45 6.36
C HIS A 354 4.07 -28.45 6.46
N ASN A 355 3.53 -29.02 7.55
CA ASN A 355 2.08 -29.10 7.77
C ASN A 355 1.32 -29.66 6.55
N LYS A 356 1.81 -30.75 5.99
CA LYS A 356 1.27 -31.45 4.80
C LYS A 356 1.32 -30.65 3.48
N ALA A 357 1.89 -29.47 3.45
CA ALA A 357 2.02 -28.63 2.25
C ALA A 357 3.49 -28.33 1.94
N TYR A 358 3.76 -28.02 0.68
CA TYR A 358 5.00 -27.40 0.24
C TYR A 358 4.80 -25.89 0.14
N TRP A 359 5.84 -25.14 0.51
CA TRP A 359 5.80 -23.70 0.59
C TRP A 359 6.82 -23.11 -0.39
N PRO A 360 6.37 -22.30 -1.37
CA PRO A 360 7.28 -21.42 -2.07
C PRO A 360 7.95 -20.48 -1.09
N SER A 361 9.21 -20.13 -1.35
CA SER A 361 9.93 -19.18 -0.50
C SER A 361 9.38 -17.76 -0.66
N PRO A 362 9.01 -17.08 0.44
CA PRO A 362 8.65 -15.67 0.38
C PRO A 362 9.82 -14.72 -0.01
N TYR A 363 11.05 -15.22 -0.10
CA TYR A 363 12.18 -14.47 -0.65
C TYR A 363 12.25 -14.53 -2.17
N ASP A 364 11.54 -15.46 -2.82
CA ASP A 364 11.64 -15.65 -4.27
C ASP A 364 10.76 -14.67 -5.03
N ARG A 365 11.37 -13.90 -5.95
CA ARG A 365 10.68 -12.85 -6.72
C ARG A 365 9.77 -13.43 -7.83
N GLN A 366 10.00 -14.63 -8.30
CA GLN A 366 9.11 -15.31 -9.24
C GLN A 366 7.76 -15.65 -8.57
N VAL A 367 7.80 -16.02 -7.28
CA VAL A 367 6.58 -16.25 -6.50
C VAL A 367 5.78 -14.97 -6.30
N TRP A 368 6.46 -13.84 -6.05
CA TRP A 368 5.82 -12.53 -5.96
C TRP A 368 5.12 -12.19 -7.27
N GLN A 369 5.84 -12.33 -8.36
CA GLN A 369 5.37 -12.01 -9.70
C GLN A 369 4.15 -12.83 -10.09
N PHE A 370 4.15 -14.15 -9.84
CA PHE A 370 3.00 -14.99 -10.08
C PHE A 370 1.74 -14.49 -9.38
N ASN A 371 1.83 -14.21 -8.07
CA ASN A 371 0.66 -13.76 -7.31
C ASN A 371 0.17 -12.37 -7.75
N VAL A 372 1.08 -11.46 -8.10
CA VAL A 372 0.72 -10.12 -8.56
C VAL A 372 0.18 -10.13 -9.99
N GLU A 373 0.75 -10.92 -10.92
CA GLU A 373 0.17 -11.07 -12.26
C GLU A 373 -1.23 -11.69 -12.21
N LEU A 374 -1.45 -12.69 -11.37
CA LEU A 374 -2.78 -13.25 -11.14
C LEU A 374 -3.77 -12.21 -10.62
N ALA A 375 -3.33 -11.37 -9.69
CA ALA A 375 -4.13 -10.28 -9.14
C ALA A 375 -4.49 -9.23 -10.20
N LYS A 376 -3.51 -8.77 -10.99
CA LYS A 376 -3.72 -7.82 -12.10
C LYS A 376 -4.69 -8.39 -13.14
N GLU A 377 -4.52 -9.65 -13.52
CA GLU A 377 -5.43 -10.33 -14.43
C GLU A 377 -6.85 -10.35 -13.90
N ALA A 378 -7.04 -10.67 -12.62
CA ALA A 378 -8.36 -10.71 -12.00
C ALA A 378 -9.02 -9.31 -11.95
N VAL A 379 -8.27 -8.26 -11.65
CA VAL A 379 -8.78 -6.88 -11.70
C VAL A 379 -9.21 -6.53 -13.13
N ARG A 380 -8.38 -6.76 -14.12
CA ARG A 380 -8.67 -6.45 -15.53
C ARG A 380 -9.87 -7.22 -16.09
N LYS A 381 -9.96 -8.52 -15.79
CA LYS A 381 -11.00 -9.39 -16.34
C LYS A 381 -12.35 -9.26 -15.66
N PHE A 382 -12.36 -9.04 -14.35
CA PHE A 382 -13.59 -9.09 -13.54
C PHE A 382 -13.95 -7.75 -12.90
N GLY A 383 -13.00 -6.83 -12.77
CA GLY A 383 -13.24 -5.52 -12.15
C GLY A 383 -13.27 -5.54 -10.63
N PHE A 384 -12.54 -6.41 -9.96
CA PHE A 384 -12.43 -6.38 -8.51
C PHE A 384 -12.00 -5.00 -8.03
N ASN A 385 -12.67 -4.47 -7.02
CA ASN A 385 -12.35 -3.17 -6.41
C ASN A 385 -11.06 -3.24 -5.60
N GLU A 386 -10.75 -4.40 -5.05
CA GLU A 386 -9.63 -4.64 -4.14
C GLU A 386 -9.12 -6.07 -4.29
N ILE A 387 -7.82 -6.24 -4.09
CA ILE A 387 -7.21 -7.56 -3.94
C ILE A 387 -6.78 -7.75 -2.49
N ASN A 388 -7.26 -8.83 -1.88
CA ASN A 388 -6.86 -9.28 -0.55
C ASN A 388 -5.82 -10.38 -0.67
N PHE A 389 -4.63 -10.17 -0.13
CA PHE A 389 -3.57 -11.17 -0.09
C PHE A 389 -3.51 -11.86 1.27
N ASP A 390 -3.73 -13.15 1.26
CA ASP A 390 -3.58 -14.02 2.43
C ASP A 390 -2.32 -14.88 2.33
N TYR A 391 -1.93 -15.52 3.43
CA TYR A 391 -0.67 -16.27 3.53
C TYR A 391 0.55 -15.43 3.11
N VAL A 392 0.52 -14.13 3.36
CA VAL A 392 1.64 -13.22 3.15
C VAL A 392 2.60 -13.38 4.33
N ARG A 393 3.26 -14.53 4.37
CA ARG A 393 4.10 -14.95 5.50
C ARG A 393 4.97 -16.16 5.18
N PHE A 394 6.01 -16.36 5.98
CA PHE A 394 6.73 -17.62 6.06
C PHE A 394 5.91 -18.67 6.82
N PRO A 395 6.22 -19.98 6.67
CA PRO A 395 5.58 -21.01 7.49
C PRO A 395 5.77 -20.73 8.98
N ASP A 396 4.73 -21.00 9.76
CA ASP A 396 4.78 -20.92 11.23
C ASP A 396 5.49 -22.13 11.84
N ARG A 397 5.86 -22.06 13.13
CA ARG A 397 6.45 -23.16 13.92
C ARG A 397 7.73 -23.78 13.33
N MET A 398 8.52 -22.98 12.61
CA MET A 398 9.74 -23.43 11.94
C MET A 398 10.99 -23.45 12.85
N THR A 399 10.93 -22.91 14.05
CA THR A 399 12.09 -22.68 14.94
C THR A 399 12.97 -23.93 15.14
N LYS A 400 12.35 -25.12 15.27
CA LYS A 400 13.06 -26.35 15.49
C LYS A 400 13.82 -26.85 14.26
N VAL A 401 13.36 -26.52 13.08
CA VAL A 401 13.90 -26.97 11.78
C VAL A 401 14.63 -25.86 11.01
N GLU A 402 14.63 -24.65 11.52
CA GLU A 402 15.21 -23.47 10.88
C GLU A 402 16.65 -23.70 10.37
N LYS A 403 17.46 -24.42 11.15
CA LYS A 403 18.86 -24.70 10.79
C LYS A 403 19.00 -25.73 9.67
N LEU A 404 17.97 -26.57 9.46
CA LEU A 404 17.95 -27.66 8.49
C LEU A 404 17.46 -27.29 7.12
N ILE A 405 16.88 -26.09 6.98
CA ILE A 405 16.22 -25.63 5.77
C ILE A 405 16.92 -24.42 5.16
N ASP A 406 16.78 -24.28 3.86
CA ASP A 406 17.20 -23.13 3.08
C ASP A 406 15.96 -22.41 2.51
N TYR A 407 15.89 -21.11 2.78
CA TYR A 407 14.85 -20.25 2.22
C TYR A 407 15.27 -19.56 0.91
N HIS A 408 16.48 -19.77 0.44
CA HIS A 408 17.06 -19.15 -0.76
C HIS A 408 17.02 -17.62 -0.72
N ASN A 409 17.50 -17.04 0.38
CA ASN A 409 17.50 -15.59 0.63
C ASN A 409 18.56 -14.86 -0.20
N LYS A 410 18.29 -14.65 -1.46
CA LYS A 410 19.20 -14.05 -2.44
C LYS A 410 19.61 -12.61 -2.11
N TYR A 411 18.74 -11.85 -1.45
CA TYR A 411 18.96 -10.42 -1.20
C TYR A 411 19.35 -10.10 0.24
N ASN A 412 19.67 -11.11 1.04
CA ASN A 412 20.05 -10.97 2.45
C ASN A 412 19.06 -10.13 3.27
N GLU A 413 17.79 -10.41 3.11
CA GLU A 413 16.68 -9.73 3.78
C GLU A 413 16.27 -10.46 5.04
N SER A 414 15.81 -9.75 6.07
CA SER A 414 15.06 -10.42 7.14
C SER A 414 13.69 -10.87 6.62
N LYS A 415 13.03 -11.80 7.31
CA LYS A 415 11.68 -12.24 6.95
C LYS A 415 10.69 -11.07 6.90
N VAL A 416 10.79 -10.16 7.86
CA VAL A 416 9.94 -8.96 7.91
C VAL A 416 10.19 -8.03 6.73
N GLN A 417 11.46 -7.83 6.35
CA GLN A 417 11.81 -7.03 5.19
C GLN A 417 11.26 -7.63 3.88
N ALA A 418 11.37 -8.94 3.71
CA ALA A 418 10.84 -9.62 2.52
C ALA A 418 9.32 -9.44 2.41
N ILE A 419 8.59 -9.65 3.51
CA ILE A 419 7.13 -9.45 3.53
C ILE A 419 6.76 -7.99 3.26
N GLN A 420 7.43 -7.03 3.90
CA GLN A 420 7.22 -5.60 3.65
C GLN A 420 7.42 -5.25 2.16
N ARG A 421 8.49 -5.75 1.55
CA ARG A 421 8.82 -5.48 0.13
C ARG A 421 7.86 -6.16 -0.84
N PHE A 422 7.36 -7.36 -0.50
CA PHE A 422 6.30 -7.99 -1.27
C PHE A 422 5.03 -7.13 -1.27
N VAL A 423 4.60 -6.69 -0.08
CA VAL A 423 3.40 -5.84 0.05
C VAL A 423 3.58 -4.52 -0.72
N GLN A 424 4.76 -3.91 -0.64
CA GLN A 424 5.09 -2.71 -1.40
C GLN A 424 4.99 -2.94 -2.92
N TYR A 425 5.61 -4.00 -3.43
CA TYR A 425 5.54 -4.37 -4.84
C TYR A 425 4.10 -4.65 -5.29
N ALA A 426 3.35 -5.41 -4.50
CA ALA A 426 1.96 -5.73 -4.79
C ALA A 426 1.08 -4.47 -4.84
N CYS A 427 1.20 -3.57 -3.85
CA CYS A 427 0.47 -2.30 -3.85
C CYS A 427 0.81 -1.45 -5.07
N ASP A 428 2.09 -1.30 -5.40
CA ASP A 428 2.52 -0.50 -6.55
C ASP A 428 1.90 -0.98 -7.87
N GLU A 429 1.90 -2.29 -8.07
CA GLU A 429 1.43 -2.87 -9.32
C GLU A 429 -0.10 -2.99 -9.39
N ILE A 430 -0.77 -3.22 -8.27
CA ILE A 430 -2.25 -3.29 -8.23
C ILE A 430 -2.87 -1.89 -8.24
N HIS A 431 -2.27 -0.90 -7.58
CA HIS A 431 -2.70 0.49 -7.68
C HIS A 431 -2.62 1.02 -9.12
N ALA A 432 -1.64 0.56 -9.91
CA ALA A 432 -1.55 0.90 -11.33
C ALA A 432 -2.72 0.34 -12.16
N GLU A 433 -3.42 -0.69 -11.67
CA GLU A 433 -4.65 -1.24 -12.26
C GLU A 433 -5.94 -0.56 -11.73
N GLY A 434 -5.82 0.40 -10.80
CA GLY A 434 -6.97 1.11 -10.20
C GLY A 434 -7.70 0.35 -9.09
N ALA A 435 -7.09 -0.67 -8.50
CA ALA A 435 -7.65 -1.44 -7.39
C ALA A 435 -6.86 -1.23 -6.09
N TYR A 436 -7.53 -1.38 -4.95
CA TYR A 436 -6.91 -1.34 -3.62
C TYR A 436 -6.27 -2.68 -3.25
N VAL A 437 -5.46 -2.65 -2.20
CA VAL A 437 -4.79 -3.85 -1.66
C VAL A 437 -5.03 -3.99 -0.18
N SER A 438 -5.50 -5.17 0.24
CA SER A 438 -5.53 -5.57 1.64
C SER A 438 -4.67 -6.80 1.92
N VAL A 439 -4.22 -6.94 3.16
CA VAL A 439 -3.32 -8.02 3.57
C VAL A 439 -3.80 -8.67 4.85
N ASP A 440 -3.90 -9.99 4.83
CA ASP A 440 -4.28 -10.80 5.99
C ASP A 440 -3.07 -11.08 6.88
N VAL A 441 -3.25 -10.88 8.18
CA VAL A 441 -2.23 -11.14 9.19
C VAL A 441 -2.78 -11.93 10.36
N PHE A 442 -1.94 -12.73 10.99
CA PHE A 442 -2.33 -13.43 12.21
C PHE A 442 -2.71 -12.46 13.33
N GLY A 443 -3.69 -12.83 14.15
CA GLY A 443 -4.12 -12.02 15.28
C GLY A 443 -2.98 -11.64 16.24
N GLU A 444 -2.01 -12.53 16.46
CA GLU A 444 -0.86 -12.26 17.33
C GLU A 444 0.08 -11.16 16.82
N ALA A 445 0.03 -10.79 15.52
CA ALA A 445 0.80 -9.68 14.97
C ALA A 445 0.42 -8.32 15.58
N ALA A 446 -0.73 -8.22 16.23
CA ALA A 446 -1.17 -7.05 16.97
C ALA A 446 -0.43 -6.83 18.29
N ASN A 447 0.24 -7.83 18.85
CA ASN A 447 0.92 -7.70 20.14
C ASN A 447 2.08 -6.71 20.06
N PRO A 448 2.19 -5.73 21.01
CA PRO A 448 3.26 -4.76 21.03
C PRO A 448 4.65 -5.39 21.07
N GLY A 449 5.58 -4.87 20.28
CA GLY A 449 6.95 -5.38 20.20
C GLY A 449 7.07 -6.80 19.65
N TYR A 450 5.99 -7.37 19.13
CA TYR A 450 5.96 -8.72 18.60
C TYR A 450 6.28 -8.68 17.10
N THR A 451 7.37 -9.30 16.73
CA THR A 451 7.66 -9.68 15.36
C THR A 451 7.56 -11.17 15.27
N THR A 452 6.79 -11.63 14.36
CA THR A 452 6.53 -13.04 14.26
C THR A 452 7.62 -13.74 13.45
N ALA A 453 7.98 -14.95 13.82
CA ALA A 453 8.95 -15.77 13.11
C ALA A 453 8.61 -15.99 11.63
N TYR A 454 7.39 -15.70 11.25
CA TYR A 454 6.89 -15.79 9.86
C TYR A 454 6.84 -14.44 9.14
N GLY A 455 7.45 -13.40 9.71
CA GLY A 455 7.70 -12.12 9.02
C GLY A 455 6.54 -11.12 9.04
N GLN A 456 5.44 -11.41 9.73
CA GLN A 456 4.33 -10.46 9.85
C GLN A 456 4.59 -9.46 10.98
N TYR A 457 4.96 -8.24 10.62
CA TYR A 457 5.12 -7.13 11.51
C TYR A 457 4.11 -6.04 11.19
N TRP A 458 3.15 -5.82 12.08
CA TRP A 458 1.98 -4.97 11.85
C TRP A 458 2.31 -3.60 11.25
N PRO A 459 3.16 -2.76 11.88
CA PRO A 459 3.43 -1.42 11.35
C PRO A 459 4.06 -1.42 9.95
N ALA A 460 4.89 -2.41 9.63
CA ALA A 460 5.56 -2.49 8.33
C ALA A 460 4.58 -2.84 7.19
N ILE A 461 3.55 -3.62 7.48
CA ILE A 461 2.49 -3.98 6.52
C ILE A 461 1.46 -2.85 6.45
N SER A 462 0.95 -2.40 7.61
CA SER A 462 -0.08 -1.37 7.71
C SER A 462 0.33 -0.03 7.08
N ASN A 463 1.63 0.31 7.13
CA ASN A 463 2.12 1.55 6.52
C ASN A 463 2.01 1.58 4.98
N ILE A 464 1.81 0.41 4.33
CA ILE A 464 1.89 0.27 2.88
C ILE A 464 0.54 -0.09 2.26
N CYS A 465 -0.12 -1.14 2.75
CA CYS A 465 -1.41 -1.60 2.21
C CYS A 465 -2.55 -0.63 2.55
N ASP A 466 -3.65 -0.70 1.80
CA ASP A 466 -4.82 0.16 2.01
C ASP A 466 -5.68 -0.33 3.18
N ALA A 467 -5.78 -1.65 3.36
CA ALA A 467 -6.40 -2.25 4.55
C ALA A 467 -5.53 -3.39 5.10
N ILE A 468 -5.46 -3.51 6.42
CA ILE A 468 -4.83 -4.63 7.10
C ILE A 468 -5.90 -5.44 7.82
N CYS A 469 -5.90 -6.75 7.58
CA CYS A 469 -6.97 -7.65 7.98
C CYS A 469 -6.44 -8.67 9.00
N GLY A 470 -6.58 -8.37 10.28
CA GLY A 470 -6.19 -9.31 11.34
C GLY A 470 -7.17 -10.47 11.44
N MET A 471 -6.69 -11.64 11.87
CA MET A 471 -7.45 -12.88 12.04
C MET A 471 -7.49 -13.32 13.52
N PRO A 472 -8.13 -12.56 14.43
CA PRO A 472 -8.17 -12.88 15.86
C PRO A 472 -9.39 -13.78 16.21
N TYR A 473 -9.55 -14.92 15.52
CA TYR A 473 -10.68 -15.81 15.80
C TYR A 473 -10.66 -16.26 17.27
N PRO A 474 -11.75 -16.12 18.03
CA PRO A 474 -11.78 -16.45 19.44
C PRO A 474 -11.31 -17.88 19.78
N ASP A 475 -11.60 -18.86 18.94
CA ASP A 475 -11.19 -20.25 19.13
C ASP A 475 -9.73 -20.57 18.74
N HIS A 476 -9.01 -19.60 18.21
CA HIS A 476 -7.56 -19.70 17.94
C HIS A 476 -6.70 -19.22 19.10
N PHE A 477 -7.29 -18.51 20.07
CA PHE A 477 -6.57 -18.09 21.27
C PHE A 477 -6.51 -19.22 22.31
N SER A 478 -5.36 -19.40 22.94
CA SER A 478 -5.20 -20.35 24.02
C SER A 478 -5.96 -19.91 25.28
N ASN A 479 -6.34 -20.88 26.13
CA ASN A 479 -6.97 -20.57 27.41
C ASN A 479 -6.10 -19.64 28.25
N GLY A 480 -6.67 -18.60 28.81
CA GLY A 480 -5.98 -17.58 29.59
C GLY A 480 -5.32 -16.47 28.76
N TYR A 481 -5.48 -16.47 27.44
CA TYR A 481 -4.91 -15.43 26.59
C TYR A 481 -5.51 -14.05 26.93
N TYR A 482 -4.70 -13.03 27.06
CA TYR A 482 -5.07 -11.69 27.60
C TYR A 482 -5.74 -11.73 29.00
N GLY A 483 -5.52 -12.79 29.77
CA GLY A 483 -6.17 -13.01 31.06
C GLY A 483 -7.59 -13.60 30.98
N ILE A 484 -8.08 -13.91 29.79
CA ILE A 484 -9.43 -14.40 29.55
C ILE A 484 -9.44 -15.93 29.53
N LYS A 485 -10.17 -16.55 30.44
CA LYS A 485 -10.39 -18.01 30.43
C LYS A 485 -11.32 -18.37 29.29
N LYS A 486 -10.97 -19.42 28.53
CA LYS A 486 -11.75 -19.88 27.37
C LYS A 486 -12.18 -18.73 26.46
N PRO A 487 -11.25 -18.05 25.74
CA PRO A 487 -11.56 -16.89 24.92
C PRO A 487 -12.73 -17.09 23.94
N TRP A 488 -12.91 -18.31 23.47
CA TRP A 488 -14.00 -18.71 22.57
C TRP A 488 -15.41 -18.59 23.18
N ASN A 489 -15.53 -18.45 24.52
CA ASN A 489 -16.78 -18.17 25.22
C ASN A 489 -16.97 -16.68 25.53
N HIS A 490 -15.96 -15.86 25.21
CA HIS A 490 -15.91 -14.45 25.54
C HIS A 490 -15.51 -13.61 24.31
N PRO A 491 -16.29 -13.69 23.20
CA PRO A 491 -15.93 -13.05 21.93
C PRO A 491 -15.81 -11.52 22.03
N TYR A 492 -16.63 -10.86 22.83
CA TYR A 492 -16.53 -9.42 23.03
C TYR A 492 -15.21 -9.04 23.71
N GLU A 493 -14.90 -9.67 24.85
CA GLU A 493 -13.75 -9.33 25.66
C GLU A 493 -12.43 -9.60 24.93
N ILE A 494 -12.35 -10.73 24.20
CA ILE A 494 -11.13 -11.10 23.49
C ILE A 494 -10.88 -10.18 22.28
N LEU A 495 -11.94 -9.84 21.53
CA LEU A 495 -11.81 -8.96 20.36
C LEU A 495 -11.56 -7.50 20.77
N LYS A 496 -12.17 -7.04 21.87
CA LYS A 496 -11.87 -5.72 22.43
C LYS A 496 -10.42 -5.62 22.89
N ALA A 497 -9.96 -6.58 23.70
CA ALA A 497 -8.58 -6.61 24.18
C ALA A 497 -7.56 -6.72 23.03
N TRP A 498 -7.90 -7.43 21.96
CA TRP A 498 -7.10 -7.49 20.75
C TRP A 498 -7.11 -6.15 20.01
N GLY A 499 -8.28 -5.55 19.83
CA GLY A 499 -8.45 -4.27 19.13
C GLY A 499 -7.68 -3.13 19.80
N GLU A 500 -7.66 -3.08 21.14
CA GLU A 500 -6.86 -2.10 21.90
C GLU A 500 -5.35 -2.24 21.58
N ARG A 501 -4.85 -3.45 21.37
CA ARG A 501 -3.46 -3.68 20.95
C ARG A 501 -3.22 -3.23 19.53
N VAL A 502 -4.17 -3.47 18.64
CA VAL A 502 -4.11 -2.95 17.25
C VAL A 502 -4.01 -1.44 17.24
N GLN A 503 -4.78 -0.72 18.06
CA GLN A 503 -4.68 0.72 18.19
C GLN A 503 -3.26 1.17 18.58
N GLY A 504 -2.63 0.45 19.51
CA GLY A 504 -1.22 0.72 19.86
C GLY A 504 -0.26 0.51 18.68
N ARG A 505 -0.52 -0.44 17.80
CA ARG A 505 0.28 -0.67 16.57
C ARG A 505 0.02 0.40 15.52
N GLN A 506 -1.23 0.80 15.34
CA GLN A 506 -1.60 1.87 14.41
C GLN A 506 -1.01 3.22 14.83
N ALA A 507 -0.99 3.52 16.13
CA ALA A 507 -0.44 4.77 16.66
C ALA A 507 1.06 4.99 16.36
N VAL A 508 1.82 3.92 16.15
CA VAL A 508 3.26 3.98 15.81
C VAL A 508 3.52 3.81 14.30
N THR A 509 2.49 3.59 13.52
CA THR A 509 2.59 3.45 12.06
C THR A 509 2.52 4.83 11.41
N PRO A 510 3.48 5.22 10.54
CA PRO A 510 3.52 6.55 9.93
C PRO A 510 2.26 6.90 9.14
N THR A 511 1.75 5.94 8.37
CA THR A 511 0.52 6.09 7.57
C THR A 511 -0.31 4.81 7.74
N PRO A 512 -1.10 4.70 8.82
CA PRO A 512 -1.80 3.46 9.14
C PRO A 512 -2.90 3.15 8.12
N ALA A 513 -2.99 1.86 7.72
CA ALA A 513 -4.06 1.32 6.89
C ALA A 513 -5.41 1.30 7.61
N ALA A 514 -6.50 1.21 6.87
CA ALA A 514 -7.79 0.83 7.45
C ALA A 514 -7.66 -0.56 8.10
N VAL A 515 -8.29 -0.75 9.26
CA VAL A 515 -8.31 -2.07 9.91
C VAL A 515 -9.63 -2.74 9.61
N ARG A 516 -9.57 -3.87 8.94
CA ARG A 516 -10.72 -4.71 8.61
C ARG A 516 -10.48 -6.11 9.17
N THR A 517 -11.27 -6.52 10.16
CA THR A 517 -10.98 -7.72 10.95
C THR A 517 -11.74 -8.92 10.42
N TRP A 518 -11.06 -10.06 10.24
CA TRP A 518 -11.71 -11.33 10.04
C TRP A 518 -12.37 -11.79 11.34
N ILE A 519 -13.67 -12.04 11.31
CA ILE A 519 -14.44 -12.51 12.46
C ILE A 519 -14.88 -13.96 12.28
N GLN A 520 -15.04 -14.68 13.39
CA GLN A 520 -15.46 -16.07 13.40
C GLN A 520 -16.96 -16.16 13.05
N ALA A 521 -17.30 -16.86 11.98
CA ALA A 521 -18.68 -17.12 11.58
C ALA A 521 -18.97 -18.64 11.49
N TYR A 522 -18.24 -19.44 12.24
CA TYR A 522 -18.32 -20.90 12.28
C TYR A 522 -18.34 -21.39 13.74
N PRO A 523 -18.91 -22.58 14.03
CA PRO A 523 -18.92 -23.15 15.37
C PRO A 523 -17.52 -23.37 15.92
N VAL A 524 -17.34 -23.17 17.22
CA VAL A 524 -16.05 -23.44 17.90
C VAL A 524 -15.57 -24.85 17.57
N MET A 525 -14.28 -24.98 17.19
CA MET A 525 -13.71 -26.23 16.76
C MET A 525 -13.67 -27.26 17.90
N ARG A 526 -14.07 -28.50 17.64
CA ARG A 526 -14.16 -29.58 18.65
C ARG A 526 -12.83 -29.90 19.36
N HIS A 527 -11.69 -29.63 18.73
CA HIS A 527 -10.40 -29.83 19.39
C HIS A 527 -10.06 -28.70 20.38
N VAL A 528 -10.74 -27.55 20.29
CA VAL A 528 -10.63 -26.43 21.22
C VAL A 528 -11.58 -26.63 22.39
N ASP A 529 -12.85 -26.95 22.09
CA ASP A 529 -13.86 -27.34 23.10
C ASP A 529 -14.57 -28.62 22.64
N LYS A 530 -14.53 -29.65 23.46
CA LYS A 530 -15.09 -30.99 23.14
C LYS A 530 -16.58 -30.96 22.84
N ASN A 531 -17.29 -30.00 23.41
CA ASN A 531 -18.72 -29.85 23.21
C ASN A 531 -19.09 -29.17 21.88
N GLY A 532 -18.09 -28.56 21.19
CA GLY A 532 -18.28 -27.87 19.92
C GLY A 532 -19.34 -26.78 20.08
N LEU A 533 -19.00 -25.69 20.74
CA LEU A 533 -19.96 -24.63 21.03
C LEU A 533 -20.55 -24.08 19.74
N ARG A 534 -21.87 -23.94 19.74
CA ARG A 534 -22.62 -23.22 18.73
C ARG A 534 -22.14 -21.76 18.74
N TYR A 535 -21.95 -21.19 17.55
CA TYR A 535 -21.57 -19.79 17.37
C TYR A 535 -22.67 -19.11 16.59
N ASP A 536 -23.50 -18.33 17.25
CA ASP A 536 -24.74 -17.77 16.70
C ASP A 536 -24.64 -16.25 16.46
N ALA A 537 -25.76 -15.61 16.20
CA ALA A 537 -25.80 -14.18 15.89
C ALA A 537 -25.31 -13.32 17.07
N GLU A 538 -25.59 -13.71 18.30
CA GLU A 538 -25.17 -12.96 19.49
C GLU A 538 -23.64 -13.02 19.66
N ASP A 539 -23.01 -14.17 19.40
CA ASP A 539 -21.56 -14.32 19.47
C ASP A 539 -20.85 -13.47 18.41
N VAL A 540 -21.36 -13.49 17.17
CA VAL A 540 -20.85 -12.66 16.06
C VAL A 540 -21.03 -11.17 16.36
N GLU A 541 -22.19 -10.76 16.91
CA GLU A 541 -22.44 -9.38 17.33
C GLU A 541 -21.43 -8.95 18.41
N LYS A 542 -21.16 -9.80 19.40
CA LYS A 542 -20.19 -9.54 20.47
C LYS A 542 -18.78 -9.32 19.92
N GLU A 543 -18.33 -10.12 18.94
CA GLU A 543 -17.05 -9.87 18.27
C GLU A 543 -17.00 -8.46 17.67
N ILE A 544 -18.00 -8.11 16.85
CA ILE A 544 -18.02 -6.84 16.13
C ILE A 544 -18.09 -5.68 17.12
N ARG A 545 -18.93 -5.76 18.17
CA ARG A 545 -19.02 -4.73 19.20
C ARG A 545 -17.68 -4.54 19.93
N GLY A 546 -17.00 -5.64 20.27
CA GLY A 546 -15.67 -5.57 20.89
C GLY A 546 -14.65 -4.80 20.01
N LEU A 547 -14.67 -5.02 18.70
CA LEU A 547 -13.82 -4.29 17.75
C LEU A 547 -14.17 -2.79 17.71
N TYR A 548 -15.44 -2.44 17.58
CA TYR A 548 -15.89 -1.05 17.53
C TYR A 548 -15.63 -0.31 18.83
N ASP A 549 -15.83 -0.94 19.98
CA ASP A 549 -15.53 -0.36 21.30
C ASP A 549 -14.02 -0.19 21.54
N ALA A 550 -13.18 -0.93 20.83
CA ALA A 550 -11.74 -0.70 20.76
C ALA A 550 -11.36 0.38 19.73
N GLY A 551 -12.31 0.98 19.00
CA GLY A 551 -12.09 2.02 18.00
C GLY A 551 -11.67 1.50 16.62
N LEU A 552 -11.86 0.21 16.32
CA LEU A 552 -11.62 -0.37 14.99
C LEU A 552 -12.89 -0.29 14.14
N THR A 553 -12.99 0.77 13.35
CA THR A 553 -14.22 1.14 12.63
C THR A 553 -14.24 0.78 11.15
N GLY A 554 -13.17 0.21 10.61
CA GLY A 554 -13.04 -0.12 9.18
C GLY A 554 -13.89 -1.31 8.71
N GLY A 555 -14.64 -1.93 9.63
CA GLY A 555 -15.54 -3.03 9.33
C GLY A 555 -14.97 -4.42 9.63
N TYR A 556 -15.60 -5.43 9.07
CA TYR A 556 -15.26 -6.84 9.31
C TYR A 556 -15.45 -7.69 8.06
N THR A 557 -14.81 -8.87 8.05
CA THR A 557 -15.06 -9.93 7.07
C THR A 557 -15.40 -11.24 7.81
N THR A 558 -16.50 -11.87 7.44
CA THR A 558 -16.89 -13.15 8.05
C THR A 558 -15.98 -14.27 7.55
N TRP A 559 -15.47 -15.12 8.45
CA TRP A 559 -14.81 -16.34 8.06
C TRP A 559 -15.71 -17.56 8.27
N HIS A 560 -16.11 -18.18 7.17
CA HIS A 560 -16.77 -19.46 7.14
C HIS A 560 -16.32 -20.22 5.89
N SER A 561 -15.39 -21.15 6.03
CA SER A 561 -14.71 -21.82 4.90
C SER A 561 -15.68 -22.45 3.87
N GLY A 562 -16.82 -22.93 4.32
CA GLY A 562 -17.88 -23.49 3.46
C GLY A 562 -18.78 -22.46 2.82
N SER A 563 -18.70 -21.18 3.19
CA SER A 563 -19.58 -20.09 2.74
C SER A 563 -21.07 -20.48 2.79
N ASN A 564 -21.47 -21.20 3.84
CA ASN A 564 -22.80 -21.79 3.95
C ASN A 564 -23.86 -20.71 4.22
N LEU A 565 -24.76 -20.50 3.25
CA LEU A 565 -25.79 -19.46 3.31
C LEU A 565 -26.75 -19.64 4.51
N GLU A 566 -27.10 -20.87 4.87
CA GLU A 566 -28.01 -21.11 6.01
C GLU A 566 -27.33 -20.77 7.34
N LYS A 567 -26.00 -20.92 7.43
CA LYS A 567 -25.25 -20.45 8.59
C LYS A 567 -25.22 -18.92 8.65
N TYR A 568 -25.00 -18.25 7.53
CA TYR A 568 -25.09 -16.78 7.47
C TYR A 568 -26.51 -16.28 7.81
N LYS A 569 -27.55 -16.97 7.35
CA LYS A 569 -28.94 -16.66 7.72
C LYS A 569 -29.21 -16.83 9.22
N ALA A 570 -28.64 -17.86 9.85
CA ALA A 570 -28.76 -18.07 11.30
C ALA A 570 -28.04 -16.94 12.10
N GLN A 571 -27.06 -16.27 11.52
CA GLN A 571 -26.32 -15.16 12.11
C GLN A 571 -26.82 -13.78 11.64
N LYS A 572 -27.92 -13.72 10.88
CA LYS A 572 -28.43 -12.50 10.24
C LYS A 572 -28.60 -11.33 11.21
N GLY A 573 -28.99 -11.57 12.45
CA GLY A 573 -29.17 -10.52 13.46
C GLY A 573 -27.96 -9.62 13.62
N ALA A 574 -26.77 -10.21 13.70
CA ALA A 574 -25.51 -9.48 13.80
C ALA A 574 -25.23 -8.61 12.56
N PHE A 575 -25.64 -9.05 11.38
CA PHE A 575 -25.38 -8.33 10.13
C PHE A 575 -26.39 -7.22 9.82
N CYS A 576 -27.47 -7.10 10.59
CA CYS A 576 -28.48 -6.04 10.42
C CYS A 576 -28.10 -4.73 11.12
N ILE A 577 -27.06 -4.71 11.92
CA ILE A 577 -26.64 -3.57 12.73
C ILE A 577 -25.68 -2.69 11.92
N ASP A 578 -25.94 -1.38 11.94
CA ASP A 578 -25.03 -0.38 11.38
C ASP A 578 -24.06 0.09 12.47
N TYR A 579 -23.06 -0.71 12.73
CA TYR A 579 -22.08 -0.51 13.80
C TYR A 579 -21.34 0.84 13.68
N LEU A 580 -20.99 1.26 12.46
CA LEU A 580 -20.31 2.54 12.25
C LEU A 580 -21.20 3.71 12.66
N LYS A 581 -22.48 3.68 12.27
CA LYS A 581 -23.44 4.72 12.62
C LYS A 581 -23.69 4.77 14.14
N GLU A 582 -23.82 3.61 14.79
CA GLU A 582 -23.96 3.52 16.24
C GLU A 582 -22.72 4.06 16.94
N TRP A 583 -21.53 3.66 16.50
CA TRP A 583 -20.26 4.12 17.05
C TRP A 583 -20.08 5.63 16.91
N LYS A 584 -20.32 6.19 15.70
CA LYS A 584 -20.28 7.64 15.47
C LYS A 584 -21.20 8.41 16.42
N ARG A 585 -22.42 7.92 16.61
CA ARG A 585 -23.39 8.54 17.53
C ARG A 585 -22.87 8.53 18.97
N SER A 586 -22.35 7.40 19.44
CA SER A 586 -21.85 7.24 20.81
C SER A 586 -20.62 8.09 21.09
N ASN A 587 -19.76 8.29 20.09
CA ASN A 587 -18.52 9.05 20.22
C ASN A 587 -18.66 10.51 19.75
N LYS A 588 -19.85 10.98 19.38
CA LYS A 588 -20.14 12.34 18.89
C LYS A 588 -19.24 12.73 17.68
N VAL A 589 -18.94 11.79 16.83
CA VAL A 589 -18.20 12.01 15.57
C VAL A 589 -19.21 12.33 14.47
N GLN A 590 -18.98 13.43 13.75
CA GLN A 590 -19.84 13.86 12.63
C GLN A 590 -19.57 13.08 11.34
#